data_1ec7fa1158c7d1a7060c0d57f2c018fb
#
_entry.id   1ec7fa1158c7d1a7060c0d57f2c018fb
#
_cell.length_a   1.000
_cell.length_b   1.000
_cell.length_c   1.000
_cell.angle_alpha   90.00
_cell.angle_beta   90.00
_cell.angle_gamma   90.00
#
_symmetry.space_group_name_H-M   'P 1'
#
loop_
_entity.id
_entity.type
_entity.pdbx_description
1 polymer ?
#
loop_
_entity_poly.entity_id
_entity_poly.type
_entity_poly.pdbx_seq_one_letter_code
_entity_poly.pdbx_strand_id
1 'polypeptide(L)'
;MNWTLGKAERKDSNRINELFIEMLQTIYNTKQVNGYSDGDLDRFFDGRDEWISIALDDDNIIAFLSIEVHHEDEEFIYLDDLSVTKQYRNNGIGTKLISNAEAYAQEIDIRTICFHVEKSNIAALRLYERLGYAIHEDQGSRYLMIKNI
;
A
#
# COMPACT_ATOMS: atom_id res chain seq x y z
N MET A 1 12.47 14.07 12.21
CA MET A 1 11.80 13.90 10.92
C MET A 1 10.30 13.99 11.14
N ASN A 2 9.69 15.00 10.57
CA ASN A 2 8.26 15.29 10.79
C ASN A 2 7.46 14.98 9.54
N TRP A 3 6.62 13.96 9.62
CA TRP A 3 5.71 13.63 8.54
C TRP A 3 4.32 13.40 9.09
N THR A 4 3.32 13.61 8.25
CA THR A 4 1.90 13.45 8.59
C THR A 4 1.23 12.56 7.56
N LEU A 5 0.10 11.97 7.93
CA LEU A 5 -0.71 11.19 7.01
C LEU A 5 -1.81 12.04 6.41
N GLY A 6 -2.21 11.70 5.19
CA GLY A 6 -3.29 12.36 4.49
C GLY A 6 -3.93 11.46 3.46
N LYS A 7 -4.86 12.01 2.72
CA LYS A 7 -5.55 11.34 1.63
C LYS A 7 -5.13 11.97 0.31
N ALA A 8 -4.75 11.15 -0.65
CA ALA A 8 -4.32 11.63 -1.96
C ALA A 8 -5.50 12.19 -2.75
N GLU A 9 -5.21 13.20 -3.55
CA GLU A 9 -6.14 13.76 -4.53
C GLU A 9 -5.63 13.46 -5.94
N ARG A 10 -6.50 13.63 -6.94
CA ARG A 10 -6.13 13.35 -8.34
C ARG A 10 -4.87 14.11 -8.79
N LYS A 11 -4.66 15.32 -8.29
CA LYS A 11 -3.47 16.12 -8.59
C LYS A 11 -2.17 15.46 -8.15
N ASP A 12 -2.24 14.50 -7.24
CA ASP A 12 -1.08 13.80 -6.68
C ASP A 12 -0.64 12.60 -7.52
N SER A 13 -1.37 12.29 -8.58
CA SER A 13 -1.16 11.09 -9.40
C SER A 13 0.26 10.95 -9.94
N ASN A 14 0.85 12.05 -10.42
CA ASN A 14 2.20 12.01 -10.98
C ASN A 14 3.23 11.62 -9.93
N ARG A 15 3.12 12.20 -8.74
CA ARG A 15 4.06 11.88 -7.65
C ARG A 15 3.88 10.45 -7.16
N ILE A 16 2.63 9.99 -7.05
CA ILE A 16 2.33 8.60 -6.68
C ILE A 16 2.94 7.65 -7.71
N ASN A 17 2.81 7.97 -9.00
CA ASN A 17 3.40 7.15 -10.06
C ASN A 17 4.93 7.09 -9.95
N GLU A 18 5.58 8.20 -9.62
CA GLU A 18 7.04 8.21 -9.40
C GLU A 18 7.44 7.26 -8.28
N LEU A 19 6.70 7.27 -7.17
CA LEU A 19 6.97 6.39 -6.04
C LEU A 19 6.71 4.93 -6.39
N PHE A 20 5.68 4.67 -7.19
CA PHE A 20 5.38 3.32 -7.68
C PHE A 20 6.52 2.78 -8.54
N ILE A 21 7.02 3.59 -9.48
CA ILE A 21 8.15 3.23 -10.33
C ILE A 21 9.40 2.93 -9.47
N GLU A 22 9.68 3.80 -8.50
CA GLU A 22 10.81 3.59 -7.57
C GLU A 22 10.69 2.24 -6.85
N MET A 23 9.49 1.89 -6.38
CA MET A 23 9.22 0.63 -5.71
C MET A 23 9.49 -0.55 -6.64
N LEU A 24 8.97 -0.52 -7.87
CA LEU A 24 9.17 -1.60 -8.83
C LEU A 24 10.65 -1.78 -9.19
N GLN A 25 11.38 -0.67 -9.36
CA GLN A 25 12.81 -0.70 -9.64
C GLN A 25 13.58 -1.37 -8.50
N THR A 26 13.16 -1.13 -7.27
CA THR A 26 13.79 -1.72 -6.08
C THR A 26 13.48 -3.21 -5.97
N ILE A 27 12.19 -3.58 -6.11
CA ILE A 27 11.74 -4.97 -5.95
C ILE A 27 12.35 -5.88 -7.02
N TYR A 28 12.35 -5.44 -8.27
CA TYR A 28 12.79 -6.24 -9.40
C TYR A 28 14.24 -5.99 -9.80
N ASN A 29 14.93 -5.08 -9.09
CA ASN A 29 16.33 -4.75 -9.33
C ASN A 29 16.62 -4.44 -10.80
N THR A 30 15.76 -3.62 -11.42
CA THR A 30 15.88 -3.21 -12.81
C THR A 30 15.33 -1.80 -12.99
N LYS A 31 15.88 -1.06 -13.95
CA LYS A 31 15.36 0.26 -14.31
C LYS A 31 14.23 0.19 -15.34
N GLN A 32 14.02 -1.00 -15.93
CA GLN A 32 13.04 -1.20 -16.99
C GLN A 32 11.71 -1.64 -16.40
N VAL A 33 10.98 -0.68 -15.83
CA VAL A 33 9.65 -0.92 -15.29
C VAL A 33 8.70 0.13 -15.86
N ASN A 34 7.43 -0.24 -15.93
CA ASN A 34 6.36 0.67 -16.36
C ASN A 34 5.61 1.16 -15.13
N GLY A 35 5.29 2.45 -15.12
CA GLY A 35 4.41 3.02 -14.11
C GLY A 35 2.95 2.67 -14.37
N TYR A 36 2.06 3.33 -13.66
CA TYR A 36 0.63 3.18 -13.88
C TYR A 36 0.24 3.64 -15.28
N SER A 37 -0.70 2.92 -15.89
CA SER A 37 -1.32 3.34 -17.15
C SER A 37 -2.40 4.38 -16.87
N ASP A 38 -2.78 5.14 -17.90
CA ASP A 38 -3.86 6.11 -17.79
C ASP A 38 -5.13 5.45 -17.27
N GLY A 39 -5.72 6.02 -16.24
CA GLY A 39 -6.94 5.53 -15.65
C GLY A 39 -6.77 4.49 -14.54
N ASP A 40 -5.58 3.94 -14.34
CA ASP A 40 -5.35 2.90 -13.32
C ASP A 40 -5.70 3.37 -11.90
N LEU A 41 -5.51 4.66 -11.62
CA LEU A 41 -5.75 5.22 -10.29
C LEU A 41 -7.14 5.83 -10.13
N ASP A 42 -7.96 5.86 -11.20
CA ASP A 42 -9.27 6.52 -11.17
C ASP A 42 -10.18 5.97 -10.08
N ARG A 43 -10.15 4.65 -9.84
CA ARG A 43 -10.99 4.02 -8.83
C ARG A 43 -10.78 4.62 -7.44
N PHE A 44 -9.57 5.09 -7.15
CA PHE A 44 -9.22 5.66 -5.83
C PHE A 44 -9.66 7.11 -5.69
N PHE A 45 -9.92 7.80 -6.78
CA PHE A 45 -10.37 9.20 -6.76
C PHE A 45 -11.87 9.33 -7.02
N ASP A 46 -12.43 8.39 -7.80
CA ASP A 46 -13.85 8.40 -8.18
C ASP A 46 -14.68 7.45 -7.32
N GLY A 47 -14.05 6.55 -6.59
CA GLY A 47 -14.70 5.58 -5.71
C GLY A 47 -15.26 6.21 -4.45
N ARG A 48 -16.17 5.49 -3.79
CA ARG A 48 -16.81 5.97 -2.56
C ARG A 48 -15.98 5.67 -1.32
N ASP A 49 -15.42 4.46 -1.26
CA ASP A 49 -14.75 3.94 -0.07
C ASP A 49 -13.31 3.51 -0.35
N GLU A 50 -12.87 3.57 -1.59
CA GLU A 50 -11.49 3.28 -1.98
C GLU A 50 -10.69 4.58 -2.05
N TRP A 51 -9.46 4.56 -1.56
CA TRP A 51 -8.64 5.75 -1.55
C TRP A 51 -7.16 5.41 -1.39
N ILE A 52 -6.32 6.41 -1.59
CA ILE A 52 -4.88 6.28 -1.41
C ILE A 52 -4.47 7.09 -0.19
N SER A 53 -3.90 6.40 0.79
CA SER A 53 -3.31 7.02 1.97
C SER A 53 -1.89 7.47 1.62
N ILE A 54 -1.52 8.68 2.05
CA ILE A 54 -0.19 9.23 1.78
C ILE A 54 0.46 9.70 3.06
N ALA A 55 1.80 9.69 3.05
CA ALA A 55 2.59 10.36 4.06
C ALA A 55 3.25 11.59 3.42
N LEU A 56 3.23 12.69 4.14
CA LEU A 56 3.71 13.99 3.68
C LEU A 56 4.78 14.52 4.61
N ASP A 57 5.89 14.97 4.04
CA ASP A 57 6.87 15.81 4.73
C ASP A 57 6.72 17.22 4.13
N ASP A 58 6.13 18.12 4.90
CA ASP A 58 5.58 19.38 4.40
C ASP A 58 4.59 19.07 3.28
N ASP A 59 4.81 19.57 2.05
CA ASP A 59 3.94 19.34 0.90
C ASP A 59 4.43 18.19 0.02
N ASN A 60 5.49 17.49 0.42
CA ASN A 60 6.09 16.43 -0.39
C ASN A 60 5.52 15.07 0.02
N ILE A 61 4.97 14.36 -0.95
CA ILE A 61 4.53 12.99 -0.74
C ILE A 61 5.76 12.09 -0.72
N ILE A 62 5.96 11.40 0.40
CA ILE A 62 7.12 10.52 0.63
C ILE A 62 6.76 9.05 0.67
N ALA A 63 5.47 8.73 0.72
CA ALA A 63 4.99 7.34 0.76
C ALA A 63 3.51 7.31 0.41
N PHE A 64 3.04 6.16 -0.07
CA PHE A 64 1.62 5.94 -0.30
C PHE A 64 1.22 4.49 -0.08
N LEU A 65 -0.07 4.28 0.17
CA LEU A 65 -0.68 2.97 0.29
C LEU A 65 -2.06 3.03 -0.39
N SER A 66 -2.26 2.19 -1.40
CA SER A 66 -3.53 2.09 -2.12
C SER A 66 -4.47 1.13 -1.41
N ILE A 67 -5.66 1.60 -1.07
CA ILE A 67 -6.65 0.86 -0.30
C ILE A 67 -7.85 0.53 -1.20
N GLU A 68 -7.99 -0.73 -1.57
CA GLU A 68 -9.14 -1.24 -2.32
C GLU A 68 -10.14 -1.86 -1.34
N VAL A 69 -11.42 -1.66 -1.61
CA VAL A 69 -12.49 -2.23 -0.80
C VAL A 69 -13.35 -3.14 -1.66
N HIS A 70 -13.44 -4.39 -1.29
CA HIS A 70 -14.18 -5.41 -2.03
C HIS A 70 -15.42 -5.82 -1.22
N HIS A 71 -16.58 -5.69 -1.85
CA HIS A 71 -17.88 -5.97 -1.21
C HIS A 71 -18.53 -7.26 -1.71
N GLU A 72 -17.93 -7.94 -2.70
CA GLU A 72 -18.48 -9.15 -3.29
C GLU A 72 -18.19 -10.34 -2.37
N ASP A 73 -19.19 -11.20 -2.18
CA ASP A 73 -19.09 -12.38 -1.32
C ASP A 73 -18.67 -11.99 0.11
N GLU A 74 -17.44 -12.31 0.50
CA GLU A 74 -16.90 -11.86 1.77
C GLU A 74 -16.23 -10.49 1.57
N GLU A 75 -16.55 -9.53 2.43
CA GLU A 75 -15.96 -8.21 2.36
C GLU A 75 -14.52 -8.22 2.87
N PHE A 76 -13.64 -7.55 2.14
CA PHE A 76 -12.25 -7.41 2.58
C PHE A 76 -11.63 -6.14 2.00
N ILE A 77 -10.59 -5.67 2.66
CA ILE A 77 -9.72 -4.63 2.13
C ILE A 77 -8.50 -5.30 1.52
N TYR A 78 -8.16 -4.88 0.32
CA TYR A 78 -6.93 -5.28 -0.36
C TYR A 78 -5.99 -4.08 -0.41
N LEU A 79 -4.78 -4.25 0.16
CA LEU A 79 -3.75 -3.21 0.11
C LEU A 79 -2.91 -3.48 -1.14
N ASP A 80 -3.10 -2.66 -2.16
CA ASP A 80 -2.53 -2.95 -3.48
C ASP A 80 -1.04 -2.63 -3.54
N ASP A 81 -0.69 -1.36 -3.35
CA ASP A 81 0.69 -0.92 -3.43
C ASP A 81 1.07 -0.12 -2.20
N LEU A 82 2.20 -0.46 -1.60
CA LEU A 82 2.81 0.29 -0.51
C LEU A 82 4.22 0.68 -0.92
N SER A 83 4.49 1.96 -1.00
CA SER A 83 5.81 2.47 -1.35
C SER A 83 6.24 3.56 -0.39
N VAL A 84 7.48 3.47 0.10
CA VAL A 84 8.12 4.52 0.90
C VAL A 84 9.40 4.91 0.17
N THR A 85 9.59 6.19 -0.13
CA THR A 85 10.78 6.63 -0.83
C THR A 85 12.04 6.35 0.00
N LYS A 86 13.14 6.07 -0.68
CA LYS A 86 14.36 5.52 -0.08
C LYS A 86 14.85 6.29 1.14
N GLN A 87 14.84 7.62 1.07
CA GLN A 87 15.36 8.48 2.14
C GLN A 87 14.56 8.38 3.45
N TYR A 88 13.33 7.91 3.37
CA TYR A 88 12.41 7.85 4.51
C TYR A 88 12.15 6.43 5.00
N ARG A 89 12.78 5.43 4.41
CA ARG A 89 12.63 4.04 4.86
C ARG A 89 13.21 3.84 6.25
N ASN A 90 12.73 2.81 6.95
CA ASN A 90 13.13 2.46 8.32
C ASN A 90 12.78 3.53 9.35
N ASN A 91 11.74 4.33 9.09
CA ASN A 91 11.24 5.35 10.02
C ASN A 91 9.81 5.06 10.49
N GLY A 92 9.31 3.85 10.26
CA GLY A 92 7.98 3.45 10.70
C GLY A 92 6.82 3.96 9.87
N ILE A 93 7.07 4.56 8.70
CA ILE A 93 6.02 5.13 7.85
C ILE A 93 5.12 4.02 7.31
N GLY A 94 5.70 2.93 6.78
CA GLY A 94 4.93 1.80 6.28
C GLY A 94 4.03 1.21 7.34
N THR A 95 4.55 1.01 8.54
CA THR A 95 3.79 0.54 9.69
C THR A 95 2.61 1.47 9.99
N LYS A 96 2.83 2.78 9.96
CA LYS A 96 1.79 3.76 10.25
C LYS A 96 0.71 3.77 9.17
N LEU A 97 1.11 3.65 7.90
CA LEU A 97 0.15 3.56 6.79
C LEU A 97 -0.73 2.33 6.93
N ILE A 98 -0.15 1.17 7.26
CA ILE A 98 -0.91 -0.07 7.44
C ILE A 98 -1.84 0.05 8.65
N SER A 99 -1.35 0.60 9.77
CA SER A 99 -2.16 0.83 10.96
C SER A 99 -3.35 1.74 10.65
N ASN A 100 -3.14 2.76 9.84
CA ASN A 100 -4.20 3.68 9.41
C ASN A 100 -5.24 2.96 8.53
N ALA A 101 -4.78 2.05 7.66
CA ALA A 101 -5.69 1.23 6.85
C ALA A 101 -6.52 0.28 7.73
N GLU A 102 -5.92 -0.29 8.77
CA GLU A 102 -6.63 -1.14 9.72
C GLU A 102 -7.70 -0.35 10.48
N ALA A 103 -7.38 0.86 10.91
CA ALA A 103 -8.35 1.74 11.56
C ALA A 103 -9.51 2.09 10.62
N TYR A 104 -9.20 2.36 9.36
CA TYR A 104 -10.21 2.61 8.34
C TYR A 104 -11.13 1.40 8.12
N ALA A 105 -10.55 0.20 8.06
CA ALA A 105 -11.32 -1.04 7.92
C ALA A 105 -12.32 -1.19 9.07
N GLN A 106 -11.90 -0.93 10.29
CA GLN A 106 -12.79 -0.97 11.45
C GLN A 106 -13.89 0.09 11.35
N GLU A 107 -13.58 1.27 10.85
CA GLU A 107 -14.53 2.35 10.67
C GLU A 107 -15.66 1.97 9.71
N ILE A 108 -15.35 1.22 8.64
CA ILE A 108 -16.33 0.76 7.66
C ILE A 108 -16.82 -0.67 7.92
N ASP A 109 -16.50 -1.22 9.09
CA ASP A 109 -16.93 -2.54 9.57
C ASP A 109 -16.48 -3.69 8.67
N ILE A 110 -15.24 -3.61 8.17
CA ILE A 110 -14.59 -4.69 7.43
C ILE A 110 -13.47 -5.25 8.30
N ARG A 111 -13.43 -6.58 8.44
CA ARG A 111 -12.55 -7.25 9.40
C ARG A 111 -11.38 -7.99 8.78
N THR A 112 -11.30 -8.04 7.47
CA THR A 112 -10.27 -8.80 6.78
C THR A 112 -9.45 -7.87 5.91
N ILE A 113 -8.14 -7.93 6.07
CA ILE A 113 -7.18 -7.20 5.24
C ILE A 113 -6.23 -8.20 4.62
N CYS A 114 -5.98 -8.08 3.32
CA CYS A 114 -5.05 -8.94 2.62
C CYS A 114 -4.24 -8.16 1.59
N PHE A 115 -3.13 -8.74 1.18
CA PHE A 115 -2.28 -8.22 0.12
C PHE A 115 -1.31 -9.29 -0.34
N HIS A 116 -0.65 -9.03 -1.46
CA HIS A 116 0.40 -9.89 -1.97
C HIS A 116 1.77 -9.29 -1.64
N VAL A 117 2.75 -10.17 -1.42
CA VAL A 117 4.12 -9.76 -1.21
C VAL A 117 5.05 -10.72 -1.97
N GLU A 118 6.01 -10.15 -2.69
CA GLU A 118 7.02 -10.94 -3.39
C GLU A 118 7.90 -11.67 -2.38
N LYS A 119 8.16 -12.97 -2.61
CA LYS A 119 9.00 -13.78 -1.73
C LYS A 119 10.40 -13.23 -1.59
N SER A 120 10.90 -12.57 -2.64
CA SER A 120 12.22 -11.94 -2.63
C SER A 120 12.31 -10.72 -1.72
N ASN A 121 11.16 -10.13 -1.36
CA ASN A 121 11.12 -8.95 -0.49
C ASN A 121 11.09 -9.37 0.98
N ILE A 122 12.22 -9.87 1.46
CA ILE A 122 12.34 -10.46 2.81
C ILE A 122 12.07 -9.42 3.90
N ALA A 123 12.52 -8.19 3.72
CA ALA A 123 12.28 -7.12 4.69
C ALA A 123 10.79 -6.84 4.86
N ALA A 124 10.05 -6.80 3.75
CA ALA A 124 8.60 -6.60 3.78
C ALA A 124 7.89 -7.78 4.45
N LEU A 125 8.28 -9.02 4.11
CA LEU A 125 7.74 -10.22 4.75
C LEU A 125 7.86 -10.15 6.27
N ARG A 126 9.05 -9.81 6.76
CA ARG A 126 9.31 -9.72 8.20
C ARG A 126 8.46 -8.62 8.85
N LEU A 127 8.34 -7.48 8.18
CA LEU A 127 7.50 -6.38 8.66
C LEU A 127 6.04 -6.84 8.81
N TYR A 128 5.50 -7.45 7.77
CA TYR A 128 4.09 -7.86 7.78
C TYR A 128 3.81 -8.95 8.82
N GLU A 129 4.74 -9.89 8.98
CA GLU A 129 4.60 -10.90 10.03
C GLU A 129 4.59 -10.27 11.42
N ARG A 130 5.47 -9.29 11.66
CA ARG A 130 5.48 -8.56 12.94
C ARG A 130 4.17 -7.79 13.18
N LEU A 131 3.52 -7.34 12.12
CA LEU A 131 2.23 -6.64 12.20
C LEU A 131 1.04 -7.59 12.36
N GLY A 132 1.28 -8.90 12.39
CA GLY A 132 0.24 -9.89 12.62
C GLY A 132 -0.36 -10.50 11.36
N TYR A 133 0.21 -10.25 10.20
CA TYR A 133 -0.21 -10.88 8.95
C TYR A 133 0.40 -12.26 8.83
N ALA A 134 -0.38 -13.21 8.32
CA ALA A 134 0.05 -14.59 8.11
C ALA A 134 -0.05 -14.95 6.64
N ILE A 135 0.80 -15.88 6.21
CA ILE A 135 0.72 -16.42 4.85
C ILE A 135 -0.55 -17.24 4.74
N HIS A 136 -1.44 -16.83 3.85
CA HIS A 136 -2.69 -17.54 3.57
C HIS A 136 -2.53 -18.50 2.39
N GLU A 137 -1.76 -18.11 1.38
CA GLU A 137 -1.58 -18.90 0.18
C GLU A 137 -0.22 -18.62 -0.44
N ASP A 138 0.45 -19.68 -0.88
CA ASP A 138 1.69 -19.60 -1.65
C ASP A 138 1.28 -19.59 -3.13
N GLN A 139 1.59 -18.50 -3.83
CA GLN A 139 1.20 -18.30 -5.22
C GLN A 139 2.41 -18.24 -6.16
N GLY A 140 3.41 -19.04 -5.92
CA GLY A 140 4.61 -19.09 -6.77
C GLY A 140 5.66 -18.06 -6.36
N SER A 141 5.73 -16.95 -7.08
CA SER A 141 6.71 -15.88 -6.77
C SER A 141 6.32 -15.01 -5.60
N ARG A 142 5.07 -15.09 -5.16
CA ARG A 142 4.54 -14.24 -4.10
C ARG A 142 3.62 -15.00 -3.16
N TYR A 143 3.43 -14.45 -1.98
CA TYR A 143 2.47 -14.92 -0.99
C TYR A 143 1.25 -14.00 -0.96
N LEU A 144 0.08 -14.60 -0.73
CA LEU A 144 -1.09 -13.87 -0.28
C LEU A 144 -1.05 -13.88 1.24
N MET A 145 -0.98 -12.72 1.86
CA MET A 145 -0.98 -12.56 3.32
C MET A 145 -2.31 -11.98 3.78
N ILE A 146 -2.75 -12.37 4.96
CA ILE A 146 -4.06 -12.01 5.49
C ILE A 146 -4.00 -11.74 6.99
N LYS A 147 -4.84 -10.83 7.45
CA LYS A 147 -5.06 -10.56 8.87
C LYS A 147 -6.54 -10.29 9.12
N ASN A 148 -7.08 -10.90 10.15
CA ASN A 148 -8.42 -10.60 10.66
C ASN A 148 -8.27 -9.67 11.86
N ILE A 149 -8.90 -8.53 11.78
CA ILE A 149 -8.74 -7.47 12.79
C ILE A 149 -9.96 -7.34 13.68
#